data_b35eba0bcf011be19e11be5fce59ff44
#
_entry.id   b35eba0bcf011be19e11be5fce59ff44
#
_cell.length_a   1.000
_cell.length_b   1.000
_cell.length_c   1.000
_cell.angle_alpha   90.00
_cell.angle_beta   90.00
_cell.angle_gamma   90.00
#
_symmetry.space_group_name_H-M   'P 1'
#
loop_
_entity.id
_entity.type
_entity.pdbx_description
1 polymer ?
#
loop_
_entity_poly.entity_id
_entity_poly.type
_entity_poly.pdbx_seq_one_letter_code
_entity_poly.pdbx_strand_id
1 'polypeptide(L)'
;MLFRSLFAEVQEYVQELVKNNVRFTMVGGDHSVTIPVERGIDEALNEEFGIIHIDAHMDLCDALEGDYLSHGNTERRALELKNIKSLENLFFIGIRSIEPDEFEFHKENKIQVKTAYDCYHEGIEAVADRKSVV
;
A
#
# COMPACT_ATOMS: atom_id res chain seq x y z
N MET A 1 -1.31 -14.66 19.13
CA MET A 1 -1.85 -15.87 18.47
C MET A 1 -3.08 -15.56 17.63
N LEU A 2 -4.08 -14.87 18.17
CA LEU A 2 -5.33 -14.54 17.46
C LEU A 2 -5.13 -13.68 16.20
N PHE A 3 -4.29 -12.66 16.27
CA PHE A 3 -4.03 -11.71 15.19
C PHE A 3 -3.42 -12.38 13.93
N ARG A 4 -2.46 -13.30 14.11
CA ARG A 4 -1.84 -14.03 12.99
C ARG A 4 -2.81 -15.00 12.31
N SER A 5 -3.75 -15.61 13.05
CA SER A 5 -4.77 -16.47 12.44
C SER A 5 -5.77 -15.66 11.63
N LEU A 6 -6.18 -14.49 12.13
CA LEU A 6 -7.06 -13.58 11.39
C LEU A 6 -6.42 -13.11 10.07
N PHE A 7 -5.14 -12.78 10.09
CA PHE A 7 -4.42 -12.38 8.86
C PHE A 7 -4.43 -13.50 7.83
N ALA A 8 -4.17 -14.74 8.23
CA ALA A 8 -4.20 -15.88 7.32
C ALA A 8 -5.60 -16.12 6.73
N GLU A 9 -6.63 -16.03 7.55
CA GLU A 9 -8.03 -16.20 7.09
C GLU A 9 -8.44 -15.10 6.09
N VAL A 10 -8.08 -13.84 6.34
CA VAL A 10 -8.34 -12.73 5.42
C VAL A 10 -7.59 -12.92 4.11
N GLN A 11 -6.31 -13.29 4.18
CA GLN A 11 -5.49 -13.56 3.00
C GLN A 11 -6.08 -14.67 2.11
N GLU A 12 -6.46 -15.79 2.69
CA GLU A 12 -7.11 -16.90 1.97
C GLU A 12 -8.44 -16.47 1.35
N TYR A 13 -9.26 -15.76 2.10
CA TYR A 13 -10.56 -15.27 1.61
C TYR A 13 -10.41 -14.31 0.42
N VAL A 14 -9.48 -13.36 0.52
CA VAL A 14 -9.20 -12.42 -0.58
C VAL A 14 -8.66 -13.15 -1.80
N GLN A 15 -7.77 -14.12 -1.60
CA GLN A 15 -7.26 -14.95 -2.69
C GLN A 15 -8.40 -15.66 -3.44
N GLU A 16 -9.39 -16.20 -2.74
CA GLU A 16 -10.56 -16.80 -3.36
C GLU A 16 -11.41 -15.79 -4.14
N LEU A 17 -11.63 -14.59 -3.58
CA LEU A 17 -12.38 -13.55 -4.28
C LEU A 17 -11.71 -13.17 -5.61
N VAL A 18 -10.41 -12.93 -5.59
CA VAL A 18 -9.63 -12.55 -6.78
C VAL A 18 -9.63 -13.67 -7.82
N LYS A 19 -9.40 -14.92 -7.42
CA LYS A 19 -9.45 -16.08 -8.33
C LYS A 19 -10.81 -16.26 -9.02
N ASN A 20 -11.87 -15.83 -8.36
CA ASN A 20 -13.23 -15.89 -8.90
C ASN A 20 -13.63 -14.58 -9.63
N ASN A 21 -12.69 -13.66 -9.90
CA ASN A 21 -12.94 -12.36 -10.52
C ASN A 21 -13.98 -11.50 -9.77
N VAL A 22 -14.06 -11.62 -8.47
CA VAL A 22 -14.96 -10.82 -7.64
C VAL A 22 -14.26 -9.51 -7.28
N ARG A 23 -14.86 -8.38 -7.66
CA ARG A 23 -14.45 -7.07 -7.15
C ARG A 23 -15.01 -6.89 -5.76
N PHE A 24 -14.20 -6.40 -4.85
CA PHE A 24 -14.60 -6.21 -3.46
C PHE A 24 -14.14 -4.84 -2.93
N THR A 25 -14.76 -4.41 -1.86
CA THR A 25 -14.30 -3.28 -1.05
C THR A 25 -14.11 -3.80 0.37
N MET A 26 -12.93 -3.59 0.92
CA MET A 26 -12.65 -3.88 2.32
C MET A 26 -12.97 -2.65 3.16
N VAL A 27 -13.70 -2.85 4.26
CA VAL A 27 -13.89 -1.86 5.30
C VAL A 27 -13.29 -2.44 6.56
N GLY A 28 -12.23 -1.83 7.05
CA GLY A 28 -11.43 -2.39 8.13
C GLY A 28 -11.36 -1.53 9.37
N GLY A 29 -10.60 -1.98 10.35
CA GLY A 29 -10.22 -1.29 11.56
C GLY A 29 -9.09 -0.30 11.32
N ASP A 30 -7.89 -0.59 11.82
CA ASP A 30 -6.71 0.18 11.47
C ASP A 30 -6.11 -0.27 10.12
N HIS A 31 -5.10 0.46 9.63
CA HIS A 31 -4.54 0.22 8.30
C HIS A 31 -3.80 -1.12 8.16
N SER A 32 -3.42 -1.78 9.25
CA SER A 32 -2.73 -3.07 9.21
C SER A 32 -3.51 -4.17 8.49
N VAL A 33 -4.86 -4.07 8.44
CA VAL A 33 -5.72 -5.01 7.71
C VAL A 33 -5.46 -5.03 6.20
N THR A 34 -4.81 -4.02 5.64
CA THR A 34 -4.39 -3.97 4.24
C THR A 34 -3.34 -5.04 3.92
N ILE A 35 -2.44 -5.35 4.85
CA ILE A 35 -1.35 -6.32 4.65
C ILE A 35 -1.86 -7.70 4.20
N PRO A 36 -2.80 -8.37 4.90
CA PRO A 36 -3.30 -9.66 4.44
C PRO A 36 -4.15 -9.56 3.16
N VAL A 37 -4.79 -8.42 2.90
CA VAL A 37 -5.53 -8.20 1.65
C VAL A 37 -4.58 -8.17 0.46
N GLU A 38 -3.52 -7.38 0.52
CA GLU A 38 -2.51 -7.30 -0.54
C GLU A 38 -1.81 -8.63 -0.77
N ARG A 39 -1.49 -9.37 0.29
CA ARG A 39 -0.94 -10.72 0.19
C ARG A 39 -1.88 -11.68 -0.52
N GLY A 40 -3.18 -11.62 -0.22
CA GLY A 40 -4.20 -12.43 -0.88
C GLY A 40 -4.33 -12.11 -2.37
N ILE A 41 -4.28 -10.82 -2.74
CA ILE A 41 -4.25 -10.37 -4.13
C ILE A 41 -2.99 -10.89 -4.83
N ASP A 42 -1.83 -10.69 -4.22
CA ASP A 42 -0.53 -11.11 -4.76
C ASP A 42 -0.45 -12.62 -5.01
N GLU A 43 -0.99 -13.43 -4.10
CA GLU A 43 -1.01 -14.88 -4.27
C GLU A 43 -1.98 -15.37 -5.35
N ALA A 44 -3.04 -14.61 -5.60
CA ALA A 44 -4.01 -14.96 -6.63
C ALA A 44 -3.56 -14.57 -8.04
N LEU A 45 -2.81 -13.48 -8.18
CA LEU A 45 -2.37 -12.96 -9.46
C LEU A 45 -1.08 -13.61 -9.96
N ASN A 46 -0.93 -13.68 -11.30
CA ASN A 46 0.30 -14.08 -11.97
C ASN A 46 0.89 -12.94 -12.83
N GLU A 47 0.42 -11.73 -12.62
CA GLU A 47 0.82 -10.53 -13.33
C GLU A 47 1.16 -9.42 -12.34
N GLU A 48 1.92 -8.44 -12.77
CA GLU A 48 2.22 -7.25 -11.97
C GLU A 48 0.97 -6.43 -11.71
N PHE A 49 0.91 -5.82 -10.54
CA PHE A 49 -0.11 -4.83 -10.20
C PHE A 49 0.52 -3.63 -9.50
N GLY A 50 -0.25 -2.54 -9.43
CA GLY A 50 0.15 -1.34 -8.71
C GLY A 50 -0.80 -1.02 -7.58
N ILE A 51 -0.32 -0.24 -6.64
CA ILE A 51 -1.08 0.26 -5.49
C ILE A 51 -1.15 1.78 -5.57
N ILE A 52 -2.35 2.32 -5.47
CA ILE A 52 -2.57 3.75 -5.26
C ILE A 52 -2.94 3.95 -3.80
N HIS A 53 -2.00 4.52 -3.07
CA HIS A 53 -2.12 4.81 -1.65
C HIS A 53 -2.58 6.26 -1.45
N ILE A 54 -3.80 6.44 -0.94
CA ILE A 54 -4.38 7.77 -0.71
C ILE A 54 -4.48 8.00 0.79
N ASP A 55 -3.48 8.63 1.36
CA ASP A 55 -3.36 8.80 2.80
C ASP A 55 -2.57 10.06 3.18
N ALA A 56 -2.56 10.36 4.48
CA ALA A 56 -1.72 11.36 5.10
C ALA A 56 -0.27 10.91 5.29
N HIS A 57 -0.04 9.62 5.47
CA HIS A 57 1.22 8.97 5.81
C HIS A 57 1.70 8.08 4.67
N MET A 58 2.97 7.68 4.69
CA MET A 58 3.51 6.78 3.67
C MET A 58 3.41 5.30 4.07
N ASP A 59 3.33 5.01 5.36
CA ASP A 59 3.29 3.65 5.93
C ASP A 59 4.42 2.74 5.43
N LEU A 60 5.60 3.34 5.28
CA LEU A 60 6.84 2.71 4.79
C LEU A 60 7.84 2.40 5.91
N CYS A 61 7.47 2.57 7.17
CA CYS A 61 8.32 2.16 8.29
C CYS A 61 8.61 0.66 8.21
N ASP A 62 9.87 0.26 8.43
CA ASP A 62 10.19 -1.17 8.45
C ASP A 62 9.58 -1.84 9.68
N ALA A 63 9.67 -1.19 10.83
CA ALA A 63 8.99 -1.59 12.05
C ALA A 63 8.50 -0.36 12.80
N LEU A 64 7.28 -0.39 13.32
CA LEU A 64 6.74 0.65 14.18
C LEU A 64 6.65 0.09 15.61
N GLU A 65 7.38 0.69 16.54
CA GLU A 65 7.50 0.21 17.93
C GLU A 65 7.90 -1.28 18.06
N GLY A 66 8.66 -1.78 17.07
CA GLY A 66 9.11 -3.17 17.00
C GLY A 66 8.10 -4.15 16.40
N ASP A 67 6.95 -3.67 15.93
CA ASP A 67 5.97 -4.47 15.19
C ASP A 67 6.13 -4.24 13.67
N TYR A 68 6.26 -5.35 12.94
CA TYR A 68 6.41 -5.38 11.48
C TYR A 68 5.06 -5.49 10.73
N LEU A 69 3.97 -5.65 11.44
CA LEU A 69 2.63 -5.84 10.88
C LEU A 69 1.63 -4.79 11.43
N SER A 70 2.12 -3.57 11.68
CA SER A 70 1.30 -2.47 12.16
C SER A 70 0.75 -1.61 11.02
N HIS A 71 -0.09 -0.65 11.38
CA HIS A 71 -0.68 0.31 10.46
C HIS A 71 0.36 1.19 9.72
N GLY A 72 1.54 1.43 10.29
CA GLY A 72 2.60 2.23 9.65
C GLY A 72 3.57 1.43 8.78
N ASN A 73 3.28 0.16 8.48
CA ASN A 73 4.16 -0.72 7.70
C ASN A 73 3.49 -1.28 6.44
N THR A 74 2.28 -0.89 6.10
CA THR A 74 1.49 -1.52 5.05
C THR A 74 2.22 -1.49 3.71
N GLU A 75 2.63 -0.32 3.27
CA GLU A 75 3.32 -0.16 1.99
C GLU A 75 4.76 -0.70 2.03
N ARG A 76 5.37 -0.76 3.20
CA ARG A 76 6.65 -1.45 3.36
C ARG A 76 6.50 -2.95 3.15
N ARG A 77 5.42 -3.55 3.62
CA ARG A 77 5.10 -4.97 3.40
C ARG A 77 4.65 -5.23 1.97
N ALA A 78 4.02 -4.27 1.30
CA ALA A 78 3.69 -4.36 -0.11
C ALA A 78 4.94 -4.55 -0.99
N LEU A 79 6.07 -3.93 -0.66
CA LEU A 79 7.33 -4.11 -1.39
C LEU A 79 7.93 -5.53 -1.30
N GLU A 80 7.42 -6.38 -0.41
CA GLU A 80 7.83 -7.78 -0.29
C GLU A 80 7.01 -8.72 -1.18
N LEU A 81 5.96 -8.20 -1.83
CA LEU A 81 5.07 -8.98 -2.69
C LEU A 81 5.77 -9.36 -3.99
N LYS A 82 5.46 -10.56 -4.50
CA LYS A 82 6.11 -11.11 -5.71
C LYS A 82 5.74 -10.36 -6.99
N ASN A 83 4.54 -9.75 -7.03
CA ASN A 83 4.00 -9.06 -8.20
C ASN A 83 4.14 -7.52 -8.11
N ILE A 84 4.67 -6.98 -7.02
CA ILE A 84 5.17 -5.61 -6.94
C ILE A 84 6.65 -5.63 -7.32
N LYS A 85 6.96 -5.30 -8.56
CA LYS A 85 8.31 -5.48 -9.11
C LYS A 85 9.25 -4.32 -8.85
N SER A 86 8.70 -3.15 -8.64
CA SER A 86 9.48 -1.94 -8.37
C SER A 86 8.68 -0.95 -7.52
N LEU A 87 9.37 0.06 -7.01
CA LEU A 87 8.74 1.19 -6.32
C LEU A 87 7.84 2.02 -7.25
N GLU A 88 7.97 1.87 -8.57
CA GLU A 88 7.09 2.52 -9.53
C GLU A 88 5.67 1.94 -9.52
N ASN A 89 5.49 0.74 -8.96
CA ASN A 89 4.19 0.14 -8.74
C ASN A 89 3.43 0.77 -7.54
N LEU A 90 4.08 1.62 -6.76
CA LEU A 90 3.46 2.36 -5.64
C LEU A 90 3.32 3.84 -6.00
N PHE A 91 2.12 4.37 -5.87
CA PHE A 91 1.84 5.77 -6.09
C PHE A 91 1.11 6.38 -4.88
N PHE A 92 1.75 7.35 -4.24
CA PHE A 92 1.28 7.98 -3.01
C PHE A 92 0.62 9.32 -3.30
N ILE A 93 -0.59 9.54 -2.75
CA ILE A 93 -1.38 10.77 -2.95
C ILE A 93 -1.83 11.32 -1.59
N GLY A 94 -1.62 12.61 -1.36
CA GLY A 94 -2.13 13.31 -0.19
C GLY A 94 -1.18 13.32 1.02
N ILE A 95 0.05 12.83 0.83
CA ILE A 95 1.03 12.72 1.92
C ILE A 95 1.35 14.09 2.53
N ARG A 96 1.33 14.16 3.85
CA ARG A 96 1.63 15.36 4.62
C ARG A 96 2.32 15.14 5.96
N SER A 97 2.53 13.86 6.32
CA SER A 97 3.26 13.46 7.51
C SER A 97 4.16 12.28 7.15
N ILE A 98 5.43 12.39 7.44
CA ILE A 98 6.46 11.40 7.09
C ILE A 98 7.35 11.22 8.31
N GLU A 99 7.58 9.97 8.70
CA GLU A 99 8.53 9.63 9.76
C GLU A 99 9.98 9.75 9.24
N PRO A 100 10.98 9.96 10.12
CA PRO A 100 12.36 10.15 9.69
C PRO A 100 12.90 9.01 8.82
N ASP A 101 12.63 7.77 9.18
CA ASP A 101 13.11 6.58 8.43
C ASP A 101 12.42 6.48 7.05
N GLU A 102 11.13 6.83 6.96
CA GLU A 102 10.40 6.89 5.69
C GLU A 102 10.94 7.97 4.78
N PHE A 103 11.31 9.12 5.36
CA PHE A 103 11.92 10.22 4.60
C PHE A 103 13.25 9.81 3.98
N GLU A 104 14.13 9.17 4.74
CA GLU A 104 15.40 8.67 4.20
C GLU A 104 15.17 7.58 3.16
N PHE A 105 14.25 6.64 3.40
CA PHE A 105 13.88 5.62 2.44
C PHE A 105 13.31 6.20 1.14
N HIS A 106 12.41 7.18 1.23
CA HIS A 106 11.86 7.90 0.08
C HIS A 106 12.95 8.60 -0.74
N LYS A 107 13.86 9.30 -0.06
CA LYS A 107 14.94 10.03 -0.70
C LYS A 107 15.91 9.12 -1.46
N GLU A 108 16.27 7.99 -0.88
CA GLU A 108 17.16 7.00 -1.49
C GLU A 108 16.52 6.32 -2.71
N ASN A 109 15.22 6.05 -2.64
CA ASN A 109 14.51 5.23 -3.61
C ASN A 109 13.67 6.02 -4.63
N LYS A 110 13.57 7.34 -4.49
CA LYS A 110 12.84 8.24 -5.41
C LYS A 110 11.38 7.82 -5.62
N ILE A 111 10.70 7.48 -4.53
CA ILE A 111 9.30 7.04 -4.57
C ILE A 111 8.40 8.13 -5.15
N GLN A 112 7.42 7.76 -5.95
CA GLN A 112 6.45 8.68 -6.53
C GLN A 112 5.43 9.14 -5.49
N VAL A 113 5.49 10.41 -5.13
CA VAL A 113 4.62 11.01 -4.12
C VAL A 113 3.99 12.29 -4.66
N LYS A 114 2.69 12.42 -4.47
CA LYS A 114 1.95 13.67 -4.55
C LYS A 114 1.53 14.07 -3.14
N THR A 115 2.16 15.11 -2.65
CA THR A 115 1.85 15.63 -1.31
C THR A 115 0.46 16.28 -1.27
N ALA A 116 -0.09 16.49 -0.09
CA ALA A 116 -1.33 17.26 0.08
C ALA A 116 -1.18 18.69 -0.47
N TYR A 117 0.03 19.25 -0.39
CA TYR A 117 0.34 20.55 -0.98
C TYR A 117 0.24 20.50 -2.52
N ASP A 118 0.80 19.47 -3.17
CA ASP A 118 0.71 19.31 -4.62
C ASP A 118 -0.75 19.11 -5.05
N CYS A 119 -1.51 18.29 -4.33
CA CYS A 119 -2.95 18.07 -4.60
C CYS A 119 -3.75 19.38 -4.52
N TYR A 120 -3.42 20.26 -3.56
CA TYR A 120 -4.08 21.55 -3.42
C TYR A 120 -3.74 22.50 -4.56
N HIS A 121 -2.48 22.57 -4.99
CA HIS A 121 -2.01 23.53 -5.99
C HIS A 121 -2.21 23.08 -7.43
N GLU A 122 -2.04 21.80 -7.72
CA GLU A 122 -2.22 21.25 -9.06
C GLU A 122 -3.71 20.91 -9.35
N GLY A 123 -4.50 20.70 -8.30
CA GLY A 123 -5.87 20.19 -8.37
C GLY A 123 -5.92 18.66 -8.45
N ILE A 124 -6.90 18.08 -7.77
CA ILE A 124 -7.02 16.62 -7.66
C ILE A 124 -7.24 15.94 -9.02
N GLU A 125 -7.93 16.60 -9.95
CA GLU A 125 -8.15 16.09 -11.30
C GLU A 125 -6.82 15.93 -12.06
N ALA A 126 -5.93 16.93 -11.97
CA ALA A 126 -4.61 16.88 -12.61
C ALA A 126 -3.70 15.83 -11.98
N VAL A 127 -3.81 15.62 -10.66
CA VAL A 127 -3.08 14.57 -9.95
C VAL A 127 -3.57 13.18 -10.35
N ALA A 128 -4.89 13.00 -10.49
CA ALA A 128 -5.51 11.72 -10.85
C ALA A 128 -5.38 11.38 -12.35
N ASP A 129 -5.33 12.38 -13.24
CA ASP A 129 -5.23 12.17 -14.69
C ASP A 129 -3.81 11.86 -15.19
N ARG A 130 -2.85 11.68 -14.30
CA ARG A 130 -1.50 11.27 -14.70
C ARG A 130 -1.49 9.85 -15.23
N LYS A 131 -1.88 9.69 -16.50
CA LYS A 131 -1.74 8.46 -17.30
C LYS A 131 -0.29 8.00 -17.50
N SER A 132 0.67 8.69 -16.90
CA SER A 132 2.10 8.44 -17.09
C SER A 132 2.72 7.62 -15.95
N VAL A 133 1.92 6.91 -15.18
CA VAL A 133 2.38 6.01 -14.13
C VAL A 133 2.09 4.54 -14.46
N VAL A 134 1.84 4.26 -15.73
CA VAL A 134 1.73 2.87 -16.22
C VAL A 134 2.69 2.73 -17.38
#